data_2fe779cc73f003f03b2fa6a7e4c4266d
#
_entry.id   2fe779cc73f003f03b2fa6a7e4c4266d
#
_cell.length_a   1.000
_cell.length_b   1.000
_cell.length_c   1.000
_cell.angle_alpha   90.00
_cell.angle_beta   90.00
_cell.angle_gamma   90.00
#
_symmetry.space_group_name_H-M   'P 1'
#
loop_
_entity.id
_entity.type
_entity.pdbx_description
1 polymer ?
#
loop_
_entity_poly.entity_id
_entity_poly.type
_entity_poly.pdbx_seq_one_letter_code
_entity_poly.pdbx_strand_id
1 'polypeptide(L)'
;MNDGPVLQGVRVLDRTTGIAGPYCTKLLADAGADVVKVERAGGDPLRAHGTGALFEFLNASKRAVTDDTSLLGSAHVIIGNEPLTDDEVRRARPDVVVATITPFGRNGPWVGRPWTEFTLQAACGSTGNRGLPERPPLAAGGRIGEWVAGTYAALAALAAWREAVRCGRGEDVDVAVFDAMALTMTTYPSVFASFFGWPPLAGTGRSIQLPSVEPTSDGCAVFTANSAQQFQDFLVFMERPDLLEDRELAMVGKRFARRDEFIDAVQAFTRTKTTGELLDKAAAFRIPAAPVLDAPGVLAFEHFASRDVFVPSPSRRFAQPRVPYRIEGIAARPFAPAPARGADDGAVEWDDTTPPGTAPEDAWRLPLHGVKVVDLTAWWAGPAATNILAALGADVVKVESVSRPDQMRLSSTRHPPAEAWWEWGPIFHAANLSKRGVTLDLNATDGLALLHRLIDETDVLVENFTPRVIDNFGLDFDSLRRRNPRLVMVRMPSFGLDGPWRDRTGFAQTMEAVSGLAWRTGYEGELPTLVLGACDPIAGAHAVFATLLALDARDRRGDGLLVESVMVESALNVAAEGIVEYGAGAPAPGRTGNRGPDAAPQGV
;
A
#
# COMPACT_ATOMS: atom_id res chain seq x y z
N MET A 1 -14.35 -29.04 -1.55
CA MET A 1 -15.40 -28.15 -1.01
C MET A 1 -15.14 -26.79 -1.62
N ASN A 2 -16.13 -26.20 -2.26
CA ASN A 2 -15.95 -24.88 -2.88
C ASN A 2 -16.09 -23.86 -1.74
N ASP A 3 -14.95 -23.42 -1.20
CA ASP A 3 -14.97 -22.50 -0.09
C ASP A 3 -15.37 -21.12 -0.63
N GLY A 4 -16.51 -20.63 -0.17
CA GLY A 4 -16.98 -19.29 -0.47
C GLY A 4 -15.95 -18.23 -0.03
N PRO A 5 -16.24 -16.94 -0.27
CA PRO A 5 -15.37 -15.84 0.14
C PRO A 5 -15.04 -15.88 1.64
N VAL A 6 -13.84 -15.42 2.01
CA VAL A 6 -13.30 -15.58 3.38
C VAL A 6 -14.19 -14.96 4.46
N LEU A 7 -14.77 -13.79 4.21
CA LEU A 7 -15.62 -13.07 5.19
C LEU A 7 -17.12 -13.35 5.01
N GLN A 8 -17.49 -14.47 4.37
CA GLN A 8 -18.91 -14.85 4.23
C GLN A 8 -19.57 -14.95 5.62
N GLY A 9 -20.72 -14.25 5.80
CA GLY A 9 -21.45 -14.19 7.06
C GLY A 9 -20.98 -13.08 8.02
N VAL A 10 -19.90 -12.36 7.70
CA VAL A 10 -19.50 -11.16 8.46
C VAL A 10 -20.38 -9.98 8.07
N ARG A 11 -21.04 -9.36 9.04
CA ARG A 11 -22.02 -8.27 8.87
C ARG A 11 -21.37 -6.93 9.21
N VAL A 12 -21.34 -6.01 8.26
CA VAL A 12 -20.65 -4.72 8.36
C VAL A 12 -21.61 -3.57 8.07
N LEU A 13 -21.74 -2.62 9.01
CA LEU A 13 -22.41 -1.35 8.75
C LEU A 13 -21.39 -0.30 8.27
N ASP A 14 -21.65 0.27 7.12
CA ASP A 14 -20.90 1.39 6.55
C ASP A 14 -21.66 2.70 6.72
N ARG A 15 -21.32 3.47 7.77
CA ARG A 15 -21.90 4.78 8.10
C ARG A 15 -21.02 5.93 7.61
N THR A 16 -20.20 5.69 6.59
CA THR A 16 -19.18 6.63 6.11
C THR A 16 -19.56 7.30 4.79
N THR A 17 -18.90 8.40 4.51
CA THR A 17 -18.89 9.08 3.21
C THR A 17 -17.45 9.37 2.79
N GLY A 18 -17.23 9.86 1.59
CA GLY A 18 -15.89 10.16 1.05
C GLY A 18 -15.17 8.91 0.53
N ILE A 19 -13.85 8.86 0.63
CA ILE A 19 -13.04 7.75 0.10
C ILE A 19 -12.66 6.76 1.19
N ALA A 20 -12.13 7.23 2.32
CA ALA A 20 -11.48 6.37 3.32
C ALA A 20 -12.42 5.27 3.86
N GLY A 21 -13.60 5.66 4.32
CA GLY A 21 -14.57 4.71 4.85
C GLY A 21 -15.13 3.75 3.79
N PRO A 22 -15.65 4.26 2.66
CA PRO A 22 -16.13 3.39 1.59
C PRO A 22 -15.04 2.47 1.02
N TYR A 23 -13.76 2.87 0.99
CA TYR A 23 -12.67 1.98 0.59
C TYR A 23 -12.38 0.90 1.64
N CYS A 24 -12.39 1.26 2.92
CA CYS A 24 -12.31 0.29 4.02
C CYS A 24 -13.37 -0.80 3.86
N THR A 25 -14.63 -0.40 3.73
CA THR A 25 -15.75 -1.33 3.64
C THR A 25 -15.83 -2.04 2.28
N LYS A 26 -15.26 -1.45 1.20
CA LYS A 26 -15.05 -2.15 -0.07
C LYS A 26 -14.11 -3.34 0.09
N LEU A 27 -12.97 -3.18 0.74
CA LEU A 27 -12.02 -4.28 0.97
C LEU A 27 -12.68 -5.43 1.74
N LEU A 28 -13.53 -5.12 2.73
CA LEU A 28 -14.30 -6.12 3.47
C LEU A 28 -15.38 -6.78 2.59
N ALA A 29 -16.10 -5.99 1.76
CA ALA A 29 -17.12 -6.50 0.83
C ALA A 29 -16.50 -7.41 -0.23
N ASP A 30 -15.36 -7.02 -0.81
CA ASP A 30 -14.64 -7.80 -1.80
C ASP A 30 -14.11 -9.12 -1.22
N ALA A 31 -13.79 -9.16 0.08
CA ALA A 31 -13.45 -10.37 0.81
C ALA A 31 -14.66 -11.22 1.21
N GLY A 32 -15.90 -10.76 0.92
CA GLY A 32 -17.13 -11.52 1.10
C GLY A 32 -18.04 -11.08 2.22
N ALA A 33 -17.70 -10.04 2.99
CA ALA A 33 -18.59 -9.54 4.03
C ALA A 33 -19.90 -9.01 3.44
N ASP A 34 -20.96 -9.12 4.22
CA ASP A 34 -22.26 -8.51 3.94
C ASP A 34 -22.24 -7.06 4.44
N VAL A 35 -21.94 -6.13 3.54
CA VAL A 35 -21.80 -4.72 3.85
C VAL A 35 -23.06 -3.95 3.51
N VAL A 36 -23.64 -3.27 4.51
CA VAL A 36 -24.77 -2.38 4.36
C VAL A 36 -24.33 -0.94 4.54
N LYS A 37 -24.42 -0.16 3.45
CA LYS A 37 -24.14 1.27 3.45
C LYS A 37 -25.36 2.05 3.93
N VAL A 38 -25.14 2.93 4.88
CA VAL A 38 -26.18 3.79 5.44
C VAL A 38 -26.10 5.17 4.78
N GLU A 39 -27.10 5.53 4.02
CA GLU A 39 -27.17 6.83 3.34
C GLU A 39 -28.35 7.66 3.85
N ARG A 40 -28.11 8.46 4.89
CA ARG A 40 -29.10 9.39 5.46
C ARG A 40 -29.56 10.47 4.46
N ALA A 41 -30.37 11.41 4.94
CA ALA A 41 -30.82 12.54 4.12
C ALA A 41 -29.64 13.27 3.45
N GLY A 42 -29.71 13.48 2.14
CA GLY A 42 -28.63 14.06 1.33
C GLY A 42 -27.79 13.02 0.55
N GLY A 43 -27.76 11.77 0.98
CA GLY A 43 -26.98 10.71 0.31
C GLY A 43 -25.47 10.88 0.43
N ASP A 44 -24.71 10.04 -0.30
CA ASP A 44 -23.25 10.15 -0.35
C ASP A 44 -22.84 11.17 -1.43
N PRO A 45 -22.02 12.20 -1.09
CA PRO A 45 -21.57 13.21 -2.04
C PRO A 45 -20.88 12.64 -3.29
N LEU A 46 -20.25 11.47 -3.20
CA LEU A 46 -19.58 10.82 -4.32
C LEU A 46 -20.54 10.39 -5.44
N ARG A 47 -21.83 10.28 -5.18
CA ARG A 47 -22.83 10.02 -6.25
C ARG A 47 -22.88 11.11 -7.29
N ALA A 48 -22.62 12.37 -6.90
CA ALA A 48 -22.60 13.54 -7.78
C ALA A 48 -21.17 13.96 -8.17
N HIS A 49 -20.14 13.25 -7.69
CA HIS A 49 -18.74 13.56 -8.01
C HIS A 49 -18.38 13.01 -9.40
N GLY A 50 -17.81 13.85 -10.26
CA GLY A 50 -17.37 13.48 -11.61
C GLY A 50 -18.48 12.80 -12.42
N THR A 51 -18.21 11.58 -12.90
CA THR A 51 -19.19 10.75 -13.64
C THR A 51 -20.01 9.85 -12.70
N GLY A 52 -19.73 9.83 -11.41
CA GLY A 52 -20.24 8.88 -10.41
C GLY A 52 -19.52 7.52 -10.41
N ALA A 53 -18.53 7.32 -11.27
CA ALA A 53 -17.80 6.06 -11.37
C ALA A 53 -17.02 5.74 -10.09
N LEU A 54 -16.48 6.73 -9.41
CA LEU A 54 -15.82 6.54 -8.13
C LEU A 54 -16.78 5.99 -7.06
N PHE A 55 -18.01 6.50 -7.00
CA PHE A 55 -19.04 5.95 -6.12
C PHE A 55 -19.34 4.49 -6.46
N GLU A 56 -19.56 4.18 -7.75
CA GLU A 56 -19.83 2.81 -8.20
C GLU A 56 -18.68 1.86 -7.83
N PHE A 57 -17.43 2.26 -8.02
CA PHE A 57 -16.26 1.47 -7.66
C PHE A 57 -16.16 1.20 -6.16
N LEU A 58 -16.30 2.23 -5.34
CA LEU A 58 -16.15 2.13 -3.88
C LEU A 58 -17.30 1.37 -3.21
N ASN A 59 -18.48 1.34 -3.83
CA ASN A 59 -19.68 0.75 -3.23
C ASN A 59 -20.21 -0.49 -3.98
N ALA A 60 -19.43 -1.01 -4.92
CA ALA A 60 -19.75 -2.28 -5.57
C ALA A 60 -19.95 -3.40 -4.52
N SER A 61 -20.94 -4.26 -4.75
CA SER A 61 -21.28 -5.41 -3.89
C SER A 61 -21.77 -5.07 -2.47
N LYS A 62 -22.11 -3.81 -2.19
CA LYS A 62 -22.79 -3.41 -0.94
C LYS A 62 -24.30 -3.40 -1.13
N ARG A 63 -25.03 -3.42 -0.02
CA ARG A 63 -26.45 -3.06 0.07
C ARG A 63 -26.58 -1.63 0.59
N ALA A 64 -27.75 -0.97 0.45
CA ALA A 64 -27.95 0.39 0.92
C ALA A 64 -29.29 0.58 1.61
N VAL A 65 -29.24 1.19 2.80
CA VAL A 65 -30.41 1.59 3.57
C VAL A 65 -30.35 3.08 3.93
N THR A 66 -31.51 3.66 4.24
CA THR A 66 -31.60 5.04 4.71
C THR A 66 -31.62 5.15 6.24
N ASP A 67 -31.97 4.07 6.93
CA ASP A 67 -32.00 3.95 8.40
C ASP A 67 -31.35 2.63 8.83
N ASP A 68 -30.51 2.66 9.84
CA ASP A 68 -29.76 1.53 10.36
C ASP A 68 -30.19 1.10 11.78
N THR A 69 -31.23 1.71 12.33
CA THR A 69 -31.65 1.49 13.73
C THR A 69 -31.87 0.02 14.08
N SER A 70 -32.50 -0.74 13.17
CA SER A 70 -32.75 -2.17 13.35
C SER A 70 -31.52 -3.06 13.16
N LEU A 71 -30.45 -2.54 12.54
CA LEU A 71 -29.26 -3.31 12.17
C LEU A 71 -28.10 -3.17 13.16
N LEU A 72 -28.10 -2.11 13.96
CA LEU A 72 -27.01 -1.78 14.89
C LEU A 72 -26.71 -2.93 15.87
N GLY A 73 -27.74 -3.55 16.45
CA GLY A 73 -27.58 -4.67 17.40
C GLY A 73 -27.14 -5.99 16.76
N SER A 74 -27.16 -6.09 15.43
CA SER A 74 -26.82 -7.31 14.70
C SER A 74 -25.51 -7.20 13.91
N ALA A 75 -24.89 -6.01 13.85
CA ALA A 75 -23.63 -5.81 13.15
C ALA A 75 -22.44 -6.41 13.92
N HIS A 76 -21.51 -7.06 13.20
CA HIS A 76 -20.22 -7.49 13.75
C HIS A 76 -19.19 -6.35 13.75
N VAL A 77 -19.23 -5.52 12.71
CA VAL A 77 -18.33 -4.37 12.53
C VAL A 77 -19.13 -3.16 12.10
N ILE A 78 -18.88 -2.03 12.73
CA ILE A 78 -19.48 -0.73 12.39
C ILE A 78 -18.35 0.22 12.01
N ILE A 79 -18.38 0.77 10.80
CA ILE A 79 -17.41 1.75 10.31
C ILE A 79 -18.11 3.11 10.21
N GLY A 80 -17.53 4.15 10.82
CA GLY A 80 -18.12 5.51 10.84
C GLY A 80 -17.10 6.62 10.67
N ASN A 81 -17.57 7.81 10.25
CA ASN A 81 -16.78 9.04 10.29
C ASN A 81 -16.96 9.77 11.64
N GLU A 82 -17.85 9.30 12.47
CA GLU A 82 -18.14 9.83 13.79
C GLU A 82 -18.14 8.69 14.81
N PRO A 83 -17.74 8.95 16.07
CA PRO A 83 -17.81 7.96 17.13
C PRO A 83 -19.24 7.45 17.32
N LEU A 84 -19.39 6.16 17.52
CA LEU A 84 -20.65 5.60 17.99
C LEU A 84 -20.76 5.87 19.49
N THR A 85 -21.80 6.63 19.89
CA THR A 85 -22.03 7.00 21.29
C THR A 85 -23.10 6.13 21.97
N ASP A 86 -23.60 5.13 21.26
CA ASP A 86 -24.71 4.30 21.72
C ASP A 86 -24.23 3.12 22.57
N ASP A 87 -24.24 3.29 23.90
CA ASP A 87 -23.94 2.22 24.86
C ASP A 87 -24.93 1.04 24.77
N GLU A 88 -26.11 1.23 24.16
CA GLU A 88 -27.09 0.16 24.01
C GLU A 88 -26.62 -0.86 22.98
N VAL A 89 -25.95 -0.42 21.91
CA VAL A 89 -25.38 -1.32 20.91
C VAL A 89 -24.36 -2.27 21.56
N ARG A 90 -23.45 -1.74 22.40
CA ARG A 90 -22.47 -2.55 23.12
C ARG A 90 -23.04 -3.48 24.15
N ARG A 91 -24.18 -3.04 24.81
CA ARG A 91 -24.91 -3.91 25.74
C ARG A 91 -25.60 -5.05 24.99
N ALA A 92 -26.18 -4.77 23.82
CA ALA A 92 -26.81 -5.78 22.98
C ALA A 92 -25.78 -6.72 22.34
N ARG A 93 -24.61 -6.16 21.92
CA ARG A 93 -23.55 -6.89 21.26
C ARG A 93 -22.16 -6.52 21.82
N PRO A 94 -21.71 -7.22 22.87
CA PRO A 94 -20.42 -6.96 23.51
C PRO A 94 -19.21 -7.18 22.59
N ASP A 95 -19.34 -8.03 21.57
CA ASP A 95 -18.32 -8.38 20.59
C ASP A 95 -18.28 -7.47 19.35
N VAL A 96 -19.10 -6.39 19.30
CA VAL A 96 -19.09 -5.46 18.17
C VAL A 96 -17.78 -4.68 18.10
N VAL A 97 -17.19 -4.64 16.90
CA VAL A 97 -16.05 -3.76 16.60
C VAL A 97 -16.56 -2.46 16.02
N VAL A 98 -16.13 -1.34 16.57
CA VAL A 98 -16.47 0.00 16.07
C VAL A 98 -15.19 0.67 15.59
N ALA A 99 -15.06 0.89 14.28
CA ALA A 99 -13.95 1.63 13.72
C ALA A 99 -14.39 3.04 13.29
N THR A 100 -13.70 4.05 13.81
CA THR A 100 -13.97 5.46 13.52
C THR A 100 -12.82 6.03 12.70
N ILE A 101 -13.12 6.58 11.53
CA ILE A 101 -12.14 7.19 10.64
C ILE A 101 -12.36 8.70 10.65
N THR A 102 -11.42 9.44 11.21
CA THR A 102 -11.50 10.90 11.35
C THR A 102 -10.21 11.56 10.84
N PRO A 103 -10.23 12.85 10.53
CA PRO A 103 -9.04 13.55 10.06
C PRO A 103 -7.85 13.49 11.02
N PHE A 104 -8.12 13.67 12.33
CA PHE A 104 -7.08 13.86 13.36
C PHE A 104 -7.24 12.94 14.58
N GLY A 105 -8.03 11.88 14.49
CA GLY A 105 -8.36 11.01 15.62
C GLY A 105 -9.54 11.54 16.46
N ARG A 106 -10.00 10.70 17.40
CA ARG A 106 -11.14 10.98 18.30
C ARG A 106 -10.73 11.87 19.48
N ASN A 107 -9.44 11.98 19.75
CA ASN A 107 -8.91 12.69 20.92
C ASN A 107 -7.76 13.63 20.50
N GLY A 108 -7.48 14.63 21.32
CA GLY A 108 -6.35 15.53 21.10
C GLY A 108 -6.77 16.94 20.67
N PRO A 109 -5.78 17.85 20.56
CA PRO A 109 -6.04 19.30 20.36
C PRO A 109 -6.56 19.65 18.95
N TRP A 110 -6.53 18.73 18.00
CA TRP A 110 -6.93 18.96 16.62
C TRP A 110 -8.28 18.34 16.26
N VAL A 111 -8.96 17.70 17.20
CA VAL A 111 -10.31 17.17 17.00
C VAL A 111 -11.26 18.27 16.52
N GLY A 112 -12.03 17.98 15.47
CA GLY A 112 -13.00 18.92 14.90
C GLY A 112 -12.41 20.05 14.05
N ARG A 113 -11.08 20.08 13.82
CA ARG A 113 -10.50 21.05 12.89
C ARG A 113 -11.00 20.84 11.46
N PRO A 114 -11.31 21.92 10.73
CA PRO A 114 -11.54 21.84 9.29
C PRO A 114 -10.31 21.26 8.57
N TRP A 115 -10.56 20.48 7.55
CA TRP A 115 -9.51 19.80 6.81
C TRP A 115 -9.85 19.63 5.32
N THR A 116 -8.80 19.44 4.54
CA THR A 116 -8.84 18.91 3.19
C THR A 116 -7.67 17.94 3.04
N GLU A 117 -7.67 17.10 2.03
CA GLU A 117 -6.51 16.24 1.72
C GLU A 117 -5.22 17.08 1.64
N PHE A 118 -5.27 18.27 0.99
CA PHE A 118 -4.14 19.18 0.88
C PHE A 118 -3.62 19.65 2.24
N THR A 119 -4.52 20.10 3.13
CA THR A 119 -4.11 20.59 4.46
C THR A 119 -3.57 19.48 5.35
N LEU A 120 -4.06 18.25 5.22
CA LEU A 120 -3.50 17.09 5.92
C LEU A 120 -2.11 16.74 5.40
N GLN A 121 -1.90 16.71 4.07
CA GLN A 121 -0.58 16.49 3.48
C GLN A 121 0.42 17.58 3.90
N ALA A 122 -0.01 18.83 4.00
CA ALA A 122 0.82 19.93 4.47
C ALA A 122 1.16 19.77 5.97
N ALA A 123 0.16 19.49 6.80
CA ALA A 123 0.32 19.36 8.24
C ALA A 123 1.22 18.17 8.63
N CYS A 124 1.14 17.04 7.93
CA CYS A 124 2.03 15.89 8.18
C CYS A 124 3.44 16.07 7.58
N GLY A 125 3.70 17.16 6.81
CA GLY A 125 5.00 17.43 6.20
C GLY A 125 5.19 16.82 4.80
N SER A 126 4.22 16.11 4.25
CA SER A 126 4.33 15.46 2.95
C SER A 126 4.59 16.44 1.81
N THR A 127 3.91 17.59 1.79
CA THR A 127 4.10 18.62 0.75
C THR A 127 5.51 19.22 0.75
N GLY A 128 6.14 19.33 1.92
CA GLY A 128 7.46 19.95 2.08
C GLY A 128 8.61 19.20 1.37
N ASN A 129 8.35 17.98 0.88
CA ASN A 129 9.35 17.19 0.18
C ASN A 129 9.26 17.27 -1.34
N ARG A 130 8.23 17.91 -1.86
CA ARG A 130 7.99 18.02 -3.30
C ARG A 130 7.89 19.48 -3.70
N GLY A 131 8.34 19.76 -4.90
CA GLY A 131 8.34 21.09 -5.48
C GLY A 131 9.75 21.69 -5.55
N LEU A 132 9.87 22.81 -6.23
CA LEU A 132 11.12 23.54 -6.39
C LEU A 132 11.28 24.57 -5.26
N PRO A 133 12.52 24.87 -4.82
CA PRO A 133 12.75 25.80 -3.70
C PRO A 133 12.13 27.19 -3.88
N GLU A 134 12.07 27.66 -5.12
CA GLU A 134 11.54 28.98 -5.51
C GLU A 134 10.04 28.97 -5.82
N ARG A 135 9.36 27.84 -5.69
CA ARG A 135 7.94 27.67 -6.01
C ARG A 135 7.18 27.07 -4.82
N PRO A 136 5.83 27.18 -4.80
CA PRO A 136 5.05 26.54 -3.74
C PRO A 136 5.31 25.03 -3.66
N PRO A 137 5.43 24.46 -2.44
CA PRO A 137 5.54 23.02 -2.26
C PRO A 137 4.31 22.30 -2.84
N LEU A 138 4.48 21.06 -3.29
CA LEU A 138 3.46 20.31 -4.02
C LEU A 138 2.82 19.22 -3.15
N ALA A 139 1.50 19.15 -3.17
CA ALA A 139 0.79 17.97 -2.71
C ALA A 139 0.92 16.82 -3.72
N ALA A 140 0.89 15.59 -3.23
CA ALA A 140 0.69 14.42 -4.08
C ALA A 140 -0.74 14.44 -4.64
N GLY A 141 -0.90 14.17 -5.93
CA GLY A 141 -2.22 14.09 -6.56
C GLY A 141 -2.99 12.84 -6.15
N GLY A 142 -4.32 12.87 -6.26
CA GLY A 142 -5.15 11.66 -6.15
C GLY A 142 -5.70 11.33 -4.77
N ARG A 143 -5.71 12.26 -3.83
CA ARG A 143 -6.26 12.06 -2.47
C ARG A 143 -5.71 10.82 -1.76
N ILE A 144 -4.41 10.53 -1.95
CA ILE A 144 -3.75 9.30 -1.51
C ILE A 144 -3.95 9.04 -0.01
N GLY A 145 -3.97 10.08 0.81
CA GLY A 145 -4.14 9.94 2.26
C GLY A 145 -5.46 9.33 2.67
N GLU A 146 -6.56 9.68 2.00
CA GLU A 146 -7.86 9.04 2.26
C GLU A 146 -7.83 7.54 1.90
N TRP A 147 -7.23 7.16 0.77
CA TRP A 147 -7.09 5.75 0.38
C TRP A 147 -6.26 4.95 1.37
N VAL A 148 -5.15 5.54 1.81
CA VAL A 148 -4.27 4.95 2.83
C VAL A 148 -5.00 4.72 4.13
N ALA A 149 -5.71 5.74 4.63
CA ALA A 149 -6.49 5.62 5.86
C ALA A 149 -7.57 4.53 5.76
N GLY A 150 -8.24 4.42 4.60
CA GLY A 150 -9.18 3.33 4.34
C GLY A 150 -8.53 1.95 4.38
N THR A 151 -7.31 1.81 3.87
CA THR A 151 -6.56 0.55 3.93
C THR A 151 -6.20 0.17 5.37
N TYR A 152 -5.68 1.13 6.16
CA TYR A 152 -5.38 0.90 7.59
C TYR A 152 -6.64 0.60 8.39
N ALA A 153 -7.74 1.29 8.11
CA ALA A 153 -9.02 1.00 8.77
C ALA A 153 -9.51 -0.42 8.47
N ALA A 154 -9.39 -0.90 7.23
CA ALA A 154 -9.79 -2.25 6.85
C ALA A 154 -8.99 -3.31 7.59
N LEU A 155 -7.65 -3.21 7.59
CA LEU A 155 -6.80 -4.18 8.28
C LEU A 155 -7.01 -4.13 9.81
N ALA A 156 -7.18 -2.94 10.40
CA ALA A 156 -7.40 -2.80 11.84
C ALA A 156 -8.78 -3.34 12.27
N ALA A 157 -9.84 -3.03 11.51
CA ALA A 157 -11.17 -3.56 11.76
C ALA A 157 -11.21 -5.09 11.63
N LEU A 158 -10.52 -5.66 10.62
CA LEU A 158 -10.42 -7.11 10.44
C LEU A 158 -9.64 -7.76 11.59
N ALA A 159 -8.52 -7.17 12.02
CA ALA A 159 -7.73 -7.67 13.14
C ALA A 159 -8.53 -7.64 14.46
N ALA A 160 -9.22 -6.54 14.72
CA ALA A 160 -10.10 -6.39 15.91
C ALA A 160 -11.26 -7.39 15.87
N TRP A 161 -11.89 -7.59 14.69
CA TRP A 161 -12.98 -8.57 14.56
C TRP A 161 -12.50 -10.01 14.81
N ARG A 162 -11.31 -10.39 14.31
CA ARG A 162 -10.73 -11.70 14.59
C ARG A 162 -10.55 -11.94 16.10
N GLU A 163 -10.08 -10.93 16.82
CA GLU A 163 -9.92 -11.01 18.26
C GLU A 163 -11.29 -11.03 18.97
N ALA A 164 -12.26 -10.24 18.51
CA ALA A 164 -13.61 -10.24 19.04
C ALA A 164 -14.30 -11.61 18.92
N VAL A 165 -14.15 -12.29 17.77
CA VAL A 165 -14.64 -13.66 17.57
C VAL A 165 -14.01 -14.64 18.56
N ARG A 166 -12.71 -14.46 18.86
CA ARG A 166 -11.99 -15.32 19.81
C ARG A 166 -12.39 -15.09 21.26
N CYS A 167 -12.46 -13.82 21.71
CA CYS A 167 -12.62 -13.47 23.11
C CYS A 167 -14.05 -13.02 23.51
N GLY A 168 -14.96 -12.87 22.53
CA GLY A 168 -16.33 -12.40 22.81
C GLY A 168 -16.44 -10.93 23.18
N ARG A 169 -15.38 -10.15 22.98
CA ARG A 169 -15.31 -8.72 23.29
C ARG A 169 -14.82 -7.94 22.08
N GLY A 170 -15.62 -6.99 21.63
CA GLY A 170 -15.26 -6.05 20.57
C GLY A 170 -14.43 -4.88 21.09
N GLU A 171 -13.78 -4.20 20.14
CA GLU A 171 -12.88 -3.08 20.42
C GLU A 171 -13.29 -1.82 19.66
N ASP A 172 -12.88 -0.67 20.19
CA ASP A 172 -12.90 0.62 19.50
C ASP A 172 -11.60 0.81 18.73
N VAL A 173 -11.70 0.99 17.41
CA VAL A 173 -10.59 1.28 16.52
C VAL A 173 -10.66 2.75 16.12
N ASP A 174 -9.66 3.54 16.49
CA ASP A 174 -9.54 4.96 16.11
C ASP A 174 -8.50 5.10 14.98
N VAL A 175 -8.93 5.57 13.83
CA VAL A 175 -8.07 5.77 12.65
C VAL A 175 -8.05 7.24 12.29
N ALA A 176 -6.90 7.88 12.54
CA ALA A 176 -6.64 9.24 12.08
C ALA A 176 -6.05 9.22 10.66
N VAL A 177 -6.68 9.92 9.72
CA VAL A 177 -6.15 10.08 8.36
C VAL A 177 -4.75 10.70 8.40
N PHE A 178 -4.56 11.69 9.28
CA PHE A 178 -3.28 12.34 9.53
C PHE A 178 -2.17 11.34 9.92
N ASP A 179 -2.44 10.43 10.84
CA ASP A 179 -1.47 9.43 11.31
C ASP A 179 -1.14 8.42 10.20
N ALA A 180 -2.16 7.97 9.45
CA ALA A 180 -1.97 7.09 8.31
C ALA A 180 -1.10 7.75 7.22
N MET A 181 -1.31 9.05 6.94
CA MET A 181 -0.46 9.83 6.06
C MET A 181 0.96 9.98 6.60
N ALA A 182 1.13 10.24 7.89
CA ALA A 182 2.45 10.37 8.50
C ALA A 182 3.26 9.08 8.36
N LEU A 183 2.63 7.93 8.52
CA LEU A 183 3.27 6.62 8.35
C LEU A 183 3.66 6.31 6.91
N THR A 184 2.93 6.83 5.92
CA THR A 184 3.09 6.41 4.52
C THR A 184 3.73 7.46 3.62
N MET A 185 3.50 8.75 3.89
CA MET A 185 3.89 9.83 2.98
C MET A 185 5.03 10.70 3.51
N THR A 186 5.53 10.45 4.72
CA THR A 186 6.55 11.28 5.37
C THR A 186 7.81 10.53 5.80
N THR A 187 7.97 9.27 5.43
CA THR A 187 9.19 8.51 5.75
C THR A 187 10.43 9.16 5.17
N TYR A 188 10.35 9.73 3.96
CA TYR A 188 11.44 10.46 3.34
C TYR A 188 11.88 11.72 4.09
N PRO A 189 11.02 12.56 4.72
CA PRO A 189 11.48 13.65 5.55
C PRO A 189 12.47 13.24 6.62
N SER A 190 12.22 12.12 7.28
CA SER A 190 13.15 11.59 8.30
C SER A 190 14.49 11.19 7.70
N VAL A 191 14.50 10.60 6.50
CA VAL A 191 15.73 10.27 5.78
C VAL A 191 16.46 11.53 5.35
N PHE A 192 15.76 12.50 4.78
CA PHE A 192 16.37 13.77 4.41
C PHE A 192 16.96 14.50 5.61
N ALA A 193 16.22 14.57 6.71
CA ALA A 193 16.73 15.16 7.94
C ALA A 193 17.98 14.44 8.45
N SER A 194 18.07 13.15 8.27
CA SER A 194 19.25 12.35 8.65
C SER A 194 20.48 12.67 7.81
N PHE A 195 20.30 12.94 6.50
CA PHE A 195 21.42 13.26 5.60
C PHE A 195 21.81 14.74 5.60
N PHE A 196 20.83 15.63 5.69
CA PHE A 196 21.02 17.06 5.44
C PHE A 196 20.74 17.95 6.67
N GLY A 197 20.30 17.37 7.78
CA GLY A 197 19.96 18.09 9.01
C GLY A 197 18.52 18.64 9.02
N TRP A 198 18.06 19.03 10.21
CA TRP A 198 16.81 19.73 10.46
C TRP A 198 17.01 21.20 10.63
N PRO A 199 15.96 21.94 10.37
CA PRO A 199 15.55 22.51 9.09
C PRO A 199 16.57 23.50 8.54
N PRO A 200 16.45 23.97 7.32
CA PRO A 200 15.30 23.84 6.45
C PRO A 200 15.48 22.73 5.40
N LEU A 201 14.47 21.90 5.25
CA LEU A 201 14.39 21.03 4.08
C LEU A 201 13.86 21.86 2.92
N ALA A 202 14.73 22.25 2.00
CA ALA A 202 14.28 22.76 0.73
C ALA A 202 13.68 21.62 -0.07
N GLY A 203 12.47 21.80 -0.61
CA GLY A 203 11.87 20.87 -1.53
C GLY A 203 12.81 20.59 -2.71
N THR A 204 12.87 19.33 -3.15
CA THR A 204 13.85 18.94 -4.16
C THR A 204 13.25 18.83 -5.57
N GLY A 205 11.93 18.87 -5.70
CA GLY A 205 11.20 18.68 -6.97
C GLY A 205 11.36 17.30 -7.60
N ARG A 206 12.40 16.58 -7.26
CA ARG A 206 12.76 15.25 -7.75
C ARG A 206 12.93 14.27 -6.58
N SER A 207 13.14 13.01 -6.87
CA SER A 207 13.58 12.05 -5.85
C SER A 207 14.89 12.49 -5.22
N ILE A 208 15.16 12.06 -3.96
CA ILE A 208 16.50 12.14 -3.37
C ILE A 208 17.55 11.40 -4.20
N GLN A 209 17.11 10.53 -5.08
CA GLN A 209 17.95 9.76 -5.97
C GLN A 209 17.90 10.36 -7.37
N LEU A 210 19.03 10.48 -7.99
CA LEU A 210 19.17 10.87 -9.39
C LEU A 210 19.78 9.68 -10.14
N PRO A 211 19.22 9.26 -11.27
CA PRO A 211 18.10 9.84 -12.02
C PRO A 211 16.73 9.67 -11.34
N SER A 212 15.68 10.26 -11.92
CA SER A 212 14.31 10.19 -11.44
C SER A 212 13.33 10.08 -12.62
N VAL A 213 12.34 10.98 -12.74
CA VAL A 213 11.49 11.11 -13.93
C VAL A 213 12.25 11.91 -14.97
N GLU A 214 12.54 11.29 -16.10
CA GLU A 214 13.32 11.90 -17.18
C GLU A 214 12.51 11.92 -18.48
N PRO A 215 12.60 13.00 -19.28
CA PRO A 215 11.93 13.09 -20.56
C PRO A 215 12.56 12.14 -21.58
N THR A 216 11.72 11.55 -22.42
CA THR A 216 12.13 10.74 -23.57
C THR A 216 11.66 11.41 -24.86
N SER A 217 11.94 10.84 -26.02
CA SER A 217 11.50 11.42 -27.30
C SER A 217 9.97 11.34 -27.49
N ASP A 218 9.28 10.44 -26.78
CA ASP A 218 7.85 10.14 -26.91
C ASP A 218 7.07 10.19 -25.58
N GLY A 219 7.70 10.63 -24.50
CA GLY A 219 7.04 10.72 -23.20
C GLY A 219 7.99 10.94 -22.03
N CYS A 220 7.83 10.15 -20.98
CA CYS A 220 8.67 10.18 -19.77
C CYS A 220 8.92 8.77 -19.25
N ALA A 221 10.12 8.52 -18.74
CA ALA A 221 10.45 7.32 -18.01
C ALA A 221 11.02 7.65 -16.63
N VAL A 222 10.74 6.81 -15.65
CA VAL A 222 11.40 6.86 -14.34
C VAL A 222 12.55 5.85 -14.31
N PHE A 223 13.66 6.27 -13.72
CA PHE A 223 14.79 5.41 -13.41
C PHE A 223 15.08 5.49 -11.92
N THR A 224 15.51 4.38 -11.34
CA THR A 224 15.84 4.31 -9.91
C THR A 224 17.20 3.65 -9.72
N ALA A 225 18.12 4.35 -9.06
CA ALA A 225 19.46 3.85 -8.73
C ALA A 225 19.68 3.97 -7.21
N ASN A 226 19.15 3.00 -6.47
CA ASN A 226 19.12 3.01 -5.00
C ASN A 226 20.42 2.53 -4.36
N SER A 227 21.22 1.75 -5.07
CA SER A 227 22.53 1.27 -4.61
C SER A 227 23.66 1.83 -5.46
N ALA A 228 24.89 1.83 -4.92
CA ALA A 228 26.08 2.24 -5.66
C ALA A 228 26.29 1.41 -6.93
N GLN A 229 26.02 0.10 -6.87
CA GLN A 229 26.10 -0.78 -8.04
C GLN A 229 25.07 -0.38 -9.11
N GLN A 230 23.81 -0.19 -8.73
CA GLN A 230 22.77 0.26 -9.68
C GLN A 230 23.12 1.60 -10.32
N PHE A 231 23.76 2.50 -9.57
CA PHE A 231 24.21 3.76 -10.12
C PHE A 231 25.35 3.58 -11.13
N GLN A 232 26.32 2.74 -10.84
CA GLN A 232 27.40 2.41 -11.80
C GLN A 232 26.83 1.76 -13.07
N ASP A 233 25.91 0.80 -12.92
CA ASP A 233 25.22 0.16 -14.04
C ASP A 233 24.44 1.18 -14.89
N PHE A 234 23.86 2.21 -14.23
CA PHE A 234 23.17 3.30 -14.92
C PHE A 234 24.13 4.19 -15.73
N LEU A 235 25.33 4.46 -15.25
CA LEU A 235 26.34 5.21 -16.01
C LEU A 235 26.82 4.43 -17.26
N VAL A 236 26.97 3.11 -17.14
CA VAL A 236 27.26 2.23 -18.29
C VAL A 236 26.08 2.23 -19.27
N PHE A 237 24.86 2.14 -18.76
CA PHE A 237 23.63 2.22 -19.55
C PHE A 237 23.55 3.52 -20.37
N MET A 238 23.97 4.66 -19.77
CA MET A 238 24.02 5.97 -20.44
C MET A 238 25.19 6.13 -21.42
N GLU A 239 26.10 5.14 -21.51
CA GLU A 239 27.32 5.22 -22.36
C GLU A 239 28.25 6.37 -21.93
N ARG A 240 28.32 6.66 -20.63
CA ARG A 240 29.13 7.72 -20.03
C ARG A 240 30.27 7.16 -19.16
N PRO A 241 31.30 6.52 -19.78
CA PRO A 241 32.42 5.97 -19.02
C PRO A 241 33.25 7.04 -18.30
N ASP A 242 33.25 8.27 -18.81
CA ASP A 242 33.86 9.42 -18.16
C ASP A 242 33.29 9.70 -16.75
N LEU A 243 31.99 9.52 -16.54
CA LEU A 243 31.34 9.67 -15.23
C LEU A 243 31.62 8.48 -14.29
N LEU A 244 32.00 7.31 -14.81
CA LEU A 244 32.41 6.17 -13.99
C LEU A 244 33.73 6.37 -13.27
N GLU A 245 34.64 7.17 -13.84
CA GLU A 245 35.92 7.49 -13.23
C GLU A 245 35.75 8.40 -12.01
N ASP A 246 34.66 9.16 -11.97
CA ASP A 246 34.31 10.04 -10.85
C ASP A 246 33.61 9.29 -9.72
N ARG A 247 34.39 8.69 -8.83
CA ARG A 247 33.87 7.90 -7.70
C ARG A 247 33.01 8.71 -6.71
N GLU A 248 33.12 10.04 -6.70
CA GLU A 248 32.28 10.87 -5.85
C GLU A 248 30.81 10.86 -6.27
N LEU A 249 30.53 10.70 -7.57
CA LEU A 249 29.15 10.60 -8.06
C LEU A 249 28.41 9.35 -7.56
N ALA A 250 29.11 8.30 -7.17
CA ALA A 250 28.48 7.14 -6.52
C ALA A 250 27.87 7.48 -5.14
N MET A 251 28.39 8.51 -4.50
CA MET A 251 27.88 9.03 -3.21
C MET A 251 26.69 9.95 -3.44
N VAL A 252 25.52 9.60 -2.89
CA VAL A 252 24.26 10.35 -3.08
C VAL A 252 24.42 11.83 -2.78
N GLY A 253 25.02 12.21 -1.65
CA GLY A 253 25.21 13.61 -1.26
C GLY A 253 26.09 14.40 -2.24
N LYS A 254 27.16 13.81 -2.77
CA LYS A 254 28.04 14.44 -3.74
C LYS A 254 27.34 14.60 -5.11
N ARG A 255 26.63 13.57 -5.55
CA ARG A 255 25.78 13.63 -6.76
C ARG A 255 24.72 14.72 -6.65
N PHE A 256 24.12 14.87 -5.48
CA PHE A 256 23.11 15.88 -5.24
C PHE A 256 23.69 17.32 -5.28
N ALA A 257 24.91 17.51 -4.81
CA ALA A 257 25.62 18.80 -4.92
C ALA A 257 25.92 19.20 -6.38
N ARG A 258 26.02 18.21 -7.29
CA ARG A 258 26.26 18.39 -8.73
C ARG A 258 25.03 18.01 -9.57
N ARG A 259 23.84 18.12 -8.99
CA ARG A 259 22.57 17.61 -9.58
C ARG A 259 22.30 18.14 -10.99
N ASP A 260 22.53 19.42 -11.23
CA ASP A 260 22.16 20.07 -12.49
C ASP A 260 23.04 19.52 -13.64
N GLU A 261 24.36 19.43 -13.44
CA GLU A 261 25.29 18.81 -14.38
C GLU A 261 24.92 17.37 -14.68
N PHE A 262 24.59 16.58 -13.65
CA PHE A 262 24.20 15.19 -13.81
C PHE A 262 22.86 15.04 -14.55
N ILE A 263 21.87 15.86 -14.22
CA ILE A 263 20.56 15.88 -14.87
C ILE A 263 20.70 16.22 -16.35
N ASP A 264 21.50 17.25 -16.69
CA ASP A 264 21.73 17.64 -18.08
C ASP A 264 22.34 16.49 -18.89
N ALA A 265 23.30 15.76 -18.33
CA ALA A 265 23.88 14.57 -18.96
C ALA A 265 22.84 13.44 -19.16
N VAL A 266 22.00 13.17 -18.16
CA VAL A 266 20.93 12.17 -18.26
C VAL A 266 19.93 12.56 -19.35
N GLN A 267 19.45 13.80 -19.34
CA GLN A 267 18.44 14.27 -20.28
C GLN A 267 18.96 14.38 -21.71
N ALA A 268 20.24 14.72 -21.89
CA ALA A 268 20.87 14.70 -23.22
C ALA A 268 20.84 13.28 -23.84
N PHE A 269 20.94 12.24 -23.02
CA PHE A 269 20.81 10.86 -23.46
C PHE A 269 19.35 10.42 -23.66
N THR A 270 18.49 10.64 -22.67
CA THR A 270 17.12 10.10 -22.66
C THR A 270 16.22 10.75 -23.72
N ARG A 271 16.36 12.06 -23.99
CA ARG A 271 15.58 12.78 -25.01
C ARG A 271 15.80 12.27 -26.44
N THR A 272 16.89 11.56 -26.69
CA THR A 272 17.19 11.02 -28.04
C THR A 272 16.59 9.65 -28.30
N LYS A 273 15.95 9.05 -27.32
CA LYS A 273 15.45 7.66 -27.38
C LYS A 273 13.98 7.61 -26.98
N THR A 274 13.27 6.63 -27.52
CA THR A 274 11.90 6.34 -27.09
C THR A 274 11.88 5.71 -25.71
N THR A 275 10.76 5.83 -25.03
CA THR A 275 10.52 5.17 -23.74
C THR A 275 10.75 3.66 -23.85
N GLY A 276 10.24 3.02 -24.92
CA GLY A 276 10.39 1.58 -25.16
C GLY A 276 11.87 1.16 -25.28
N GLU A 277 12.66 1.85 -26.11
CA GLU A 277 14.10 1.58 -26.27
C GLU A 277 14.87 1.68 -24.95
N LEU A 278 14.54 2.69 -24.14
CA LEU A 278 15.18 2.88 -22.83
C LEU A 278 14.80 1.77 -21.84
N LEU A 279 13.53 1.35 -21.81
CA LEU A 279 13.08 0.30 -20.90
C LEU A 279 13.67 -1.08 -21.25
N ASP A 280 13.80 -1.39 -22.54
CA ASP A 280 14.41 -2.65 -22.98
C ASP A 280 15.90 -2.69 -22.65
N LYS A 281 16.61 -1.59 -22.90
CA LYS A 281 18.00 -1.44 -22.50
C LYS A 281 18.17 -1.51 -20.98
N ALA A 282 17.34 -0.80 -20.21
CA ALA A 282 17.38 -0.81 -18.75
C ALA A 282 17.15 -2.22 -18.16
N ALA A 283 16.25 -2.99 -18.76
CA ALA A 283 15.99 -4.37 -18.33
C ALA A 283 17.23 -5.26 -18.48
N ALA A 284 17.99 -5.11 -19.59
CA ALA A 284 19.25 -5.85 -19.82
C ALA A 284 20.32 -5.53 -18.76
N PHE A 285 20.34 -4.29 -18.26
CA PHE A 285 21.23 -3.83 -17.20
C PHE A 285 20.67 -4.04 -15.78
N ARG A 286 19.45 -4.60 -15.64
CA ARG A 286 18.72 -4.76 -14.37
C ARG A 286 18.52 -3.43 -13.62
N ILE A 287 18.42 -2.33 -14.36
CA ILE A 287 18.09 -1.02 -13.82
C ILE A 287 16.58 -0.95 -13.64
N PRO A 288 16.08 -0.65 -12.42
CA PRO A 288 14.67 -0.43 -12.22
C PRO A 288 14.20 0.81 -13.00
N ALA A 289 13.36 0.60 -13.99
CA ALA A 289 12.83 1.64 -14.86
C ALA A 289 11.39 1.32 -15.25
N ALA A 290 10.58 2.38 -15.47
CA ALA A 290 9.19 2.24 -15.87
C ALA A 290 8.72 3.47 -16.66
N PRO A 291 7.70 3.31 -17.55
CA PRO A 291 7.06 4.46 -18.19
C PRO A 291 6.25 5.24 -17.16
N VAL A 292 6.14 6.56 -17.33
CA VAL A 292 5.20 7.36 -16.54
C VAL A 292 3.88 7.43 -17.29
N LEU A 293 2.88 6.70 -16.80
CA LEU A 293 1.60 6.51 -17.48
C LEU A 293 0.54 7.48 -16.96
N ASP A 294 -0.28 7.99 -17.90
CA ASP A 294 -1.57 8.61 -17.62
C ASP A 294 -2.69 7.55 -17.54
N ALA A 295 -3.93 7.93 -17.27
CA ALA A 295 -5.04 6.98 -17.15
C ALA A 295 -5.27 6.13 -18.42
N PRO A 296 -5.25 6.68 -19.66
CA PRO A 296 -5.23 5.89 -20.89
C PRO A 296 -4.10 4.86 -20.96
N GLY A 297 -2.87 5.31 -20.67
CA GLY A 297 -1.69 4.46 -20.69
C GLY A 297 -1.74 3.33 -19.67
N VAL A 298 -2.26 3.59 -18.46
CA VAL A 298 -2.48 2.57 -17.43
C VAL A 298 -3.43 1.48 -17.93
N LEU A 299 -4.57 1.86 -18.52
CA LEU A 299 -5.55 0.89 -19.03
C LEU A 299 -5.04 0.09 -20.23
N ALA A 300 -4.14 0.67 -21.03
CA ALA A 300 -3.55 0.04 -22.20
C ALA A 300 -2.27 -0.76 -21.90
N PHE A 301 -1.78 -0.76 -20.66
CA PHE A 301 -0.49 -1.35 -20.34
C PHE A 301 -0.55 -2.89 -20.43
N GLU A 302 0.22 -3.46 -21.35
CA GLU A 302 0.21 -4.89 -21.68
C GLU A 302 0.36 -5.80 -20.46
N HIS A 303 1.23 -5.44 -19.53
CA HIS A 303 1.43 -6.23 -18.32
C HIS A 303 0.17 -6.33 -17.47
N PHE A 304 -0.60 -5.25 -17.35
CA PHE A 304 -1.85 -5.26 -16.59
C PHE A 304 -2.94 -6.04 -17.32
N ALA A 305 -2.97 -5.93 -18.65
CA ALA A 305 -3.90 -6.70 -19.48
C ALA A 305 -3.62 -8.21 -19.39
N SER A 306 -2.35 -8.62 -19.45
CA SER A 306 -1.94 -10.04 -19.37
C SER A 306 -2.23 -10.70 -18.02
N ARG A 307 -2.43 -9.89 -16.97
CA ARG A 307 -2.72 -10.35 -15.60
C ARG A 307 -4.18 -10.17 -15.18
N ASP A 308 -5.03 -9.69 -16.07
CA ASP A 308 -6.42 -9.34 -15.76
C ASP A 308 -6.54 -8.42 -14.53
N VAL A 309 -5.64 -7.40 -14.44
CA VAL A 309 -5.63 -6.45 -13.32
C VAL A 309 -6.88 -5.58 -13.35
N PHE A 310 -7.35 -5.23 -14.53
CA PHE A 310 -8.58 -4.47 -14.74
C PHE A 310 -9.71 -5.39 -15.19
N VAL A 311 -10.84 -5.29 -14.49
CA VAL A 311 -12.05 -6.04 -14.80
C VAL A 311 -13.19 -5.07 -15.14
N PRO A 312 -14.16 -5.47 -15.96
CA PRO A 312 -15.32 -4.63 -16.21
C PRO A 312 -16.06 -4.30 -14.92
N SER A 313 -16.47 -3.04 -14.73
CA SER A 313 -17.39 -2.69 -13.65
C SER A 313 -18.72 -3.44 -13.85
N PRO A 314 -19.50 -3.71 -12.79
CA PRO A 314 -20.81 -4.36 -12.93
C PRO A 314 -21.76 -3.60 -13.86
N SER A 315 -21.71 -2.28 -13.90
CA SER A 315 -22.47 -1.43 -14.83
C SER A 315 -21.91 -1.47 -16.26
N ARG A 316 -20.73 -2.03 -16.47
CA ARG A 316 -19.97 -2.03 -17.74
C ARG A 316 -19.66 -0.63 -18.31
N ARG A 317 -19.71 0.39 -17.46
CA ARG A 317 -19.39 1.76 -17.88
C ARG A 317 -17.89 2.04 -17.92
N PHE A 318 -17.10 1.31 -17.14
CA PHE A 318 -15.65 1.49 -17.03
C PHE A 318 -14.96 0.16 -16.66
N ALA A 319 -13.65 0.13 -16.82
CA ALA A 319 -12.80 -0.93 -16.23
C ALA A 319 -12.31 -0.46 -14.85
N GLN A 320 -12.28 -1.36 -13.89
CA GLN A 320 -11.85 -1.09 -12.51
C GLN A 320 -10.75 -2.06 -12.07
N PRO A 321 -9.81 -1.66 -11.21
CA PRO A 321 -8.85 -2.60 -10.66
C PRO A 321 -9.58 -3.66 -9.81
N ARG A 322 -9.14 -4.91 -9.94
CA ARG A 322 -9.55 -5.98 -9.02
C ARG A 322 -8.90 -5.79 -7.65
N VAL A 323 -9.26 -6.63 -6.68
CA VAL A 323 -8.55 -6.66 -5.39
C VAL A 323 -7.04 -6.85 -5.59
N PRO A 324 -6.19 -6.15 -4.80
CA PRO A 324 -4.74 -6.14 -5.03
C PRO A 324 -4.02 -7.40 -4.48
N TYR A 325 -4.72 -8.50 -4.36
CA TYR A 325 -4.16 -9.78 -3.93
C TYR A 325 -4.88 -10.95 -4.58
N ARG A 326 -4.22 -12.10 -4.56
CA ARG A 326 -4.80 -13.42 -4.87
C ARG A 326 -4.43 -14.37 -3.73
N ILE A 327 -5.38 -15.18 -3.29
CA ILE A 327 -5.15 -16.25 -2.31
C ILE A 327 -5.47 -17.56 -3.02
N GLU A 328 -4.48 -18.45 -3.10
CA GLU A 328 -4.63 -19.70 -3.81
C GLU A 328 -5.78 -20.56 -3.25
N GLY A 329 -6.62 -21.06 -4.12
CA GLY A 329 -7.78 -21.86 -3.72
C GLY A 329 -8.95 -21.09 -3.10
N ILE A 330 -8.87 -19.75 -3.04
CA ILE A 330 -9.97 -18.87 -2.64
C ILE A 330 -10.45 -18.11 -3.89
N ALA A 331 -11.70 -18.31 -4.26
CA ALA A 331 -12.28 -17.58 -5.37
C ALA A 331 -12.53 -16.10 -5.00
N ALA A 332 -12.12 -15.19 -5.88
CA ALA A 332 -12.51 -13.80 -5.75
C ALA A 332 -14.04 -13.65 -5.84
N ARG A 333 -14.63 -12.82 -4.99
CA ARG A 333 -16.06 -12.50 -5.08
C ARG A 333 -16.33 -11.76 -6.39
N PRO A 334 -17.30 -12.20 -7.21
CA PRO A 334 -17.76 -11.41 -8.34
C PRO A 334 -18.37 -10.09 -7.86
N PHE A 335 -18.02 -8.98 -8.52
CA PHE A 335 -18.59 -7.68 -8.17
C PHE A 335 -20.07 -7.58 -8.58
N ALA A 336 -20.91 -7.14 -7.66
CA ALA A 336 -22.29 -6.73 -7.92
C ALA A 336 -22.37 -5.19 -8.08
N PRO A 337 -23.42 -4.67 -8.75
CA PRO A 337 -23.60 -3.22 -8.88
C PRO A 337 -23.63 -2.51 -7.52
N ALA A 338 -23.13 -1.26 -7.50
CA ALA A 338 -23.35 -0.38 -6.35
C ALA A 338 -24.85 -0.10 -6.20
N PRO A 339 -25.39 -0.12 -4.97
CA PRO A 339 -26.83 0.02 -4.75
C PRO A 339 -27.31 1.46 -5.01
N ALA A 340 -28.56 1.60 -5.42
CA ALA A 340 -29.26 2.87 -5.32
C ALA A 340 -29.48 3.21 -3.83
N ARG A 341 -29.65 4.50 -3.51
CA ARG A 341 -29.92 4.92 -2.12
C ARG A 341 -31.21 4.29 -1.62
N GLY A 342 -31.19 3.64 -0.48
CA GLY A 342 -32.34 2.99 0.14
C GLY A 342 -32.89 1.78 -0.64
N ALA A 343 -32.12 1.22 -1.58
CA ALA A 343 -32.58 0.10 -2.40
C ALA A 343 -32.98 -1.12 -1.56
N ASP A 344 -32.45 -1.23 -0.36
CA ASP A 344 -32.64 -2.38 0.52
C ASP A 344 -33.40 -1.99 1.81
N ASP A 345 -34.08 -0.83 1.83
CA ASP A 345 -34.90 -0.41 2.97
C ASP A 345 -35.96 -1.47 3.28
N GLY A 346 -35.99 -1.96 4.53
CA GLY A 346 -36.91 -3.01 4.99
C GLY A 346 -36.63 -4.43 4.45
N ALA A 347 -35.59 -4.60 3.64
CA ALA A 347 -35.22 -5.90 3.06
C ALA A 347 -33.98 -6.53 3.69
N VAL A 348 -33.27 -5.77 4.54
CA VAL A 348 -32.08 -6.29 5.25
C VAL A 348 -32.51 -6.94 6.55
N GLU A 349 -32.39 -8.26 6.60
CA GLU A 349 -32.57 -9.04 7.83
C GLU A 349 -31.25 -9.72 8.18
N TRP A 350 -30.75 -9.47 9.39
CA TRP A 350 -29.59 -10.15 9.93
C TRP A 350 -30.02 -11.00 11.13
N ASP A 351 -29.93 -12.31 10.98
CA ASP A 351 -30.22 -13.25 12.06
C ASP A 351 -29.18 -13.12 13.18
N ASP A 352 -29.66 -13.05 14.42
CA ASP A 352 -28.82 -12.87 15.62
C ASP A 352 -28.25 -14.20 16.15
N THR A 353 -27.82 -15.09 15.25
CA THR A 353 -27.49 -16.48 15.58
C THR A 353 -26.02 -16.77 15.86
N THR A 354 -25.12 -15.78 15.77
CA THR A 354 -23.71 -16.02 16.08
C THR A 354 -23.47 -15.81 17.58
N PRO A 355 -23.26 -16.88 18.37
CA PRO A 355 -22.96 -16.72 19.79
C PRO A 355 -21.64 -15.95 19.95
N PRO A 356 -21.53 -15.04 20.93
CA PRO A 356 -20.26 -14.39 21.26
C PRO A 356 -19.24 -15.45 21.67
N GLY A 357 -17.96 -15.16 21.40
CA GLY A 357 -16.85 -16.02 21.86
C GLY A 357 -16.91 -16.21 23.37
N THR A 358 -16.49 -17.39 23.84
CA THR A 358 -16.63 -17.83 25.23
C THR A 358 -15.32 -17.73 26.04
N ALA A 359 -14.32 -16.98 25.55
CA ALA A 359 -13.06 -16.84 26.30
C ALA A 359 -13.26 -16.03 27.59
N PRO A 360 -12.50 -16.31 28.66
CA PRO A 360 -12.56 -15.54 29.91
C PRO A 360 -12.26 -14.05 29.66
N GLU A 361 -12.92 -13.16 30.41
CA GLU A 361 -12.78 -11.69 30.31
C GLU A 361 -11.33 -11.19 30.42
N ASP A 362 -10.46 -11.91 31.16
CA ASP A 362 -9.04 -11.60 31.33
C ASP A 362 -8.15 -12.06 30.15
N ALA A 363 -8.73 -12.58 29.07
CA ALA A 363 -7.99 -13.19 27.96
C ALA A 363 -7.69 -12.21 26.81
N TRP A 364 -7.86 -10.89 26.99
CA TRP A 364 -7.51 -9.92 25.96
C TRP A 364 -6.00 -9.99 25.63
N ARG A 365 -5.70 -10.03 24.38
CA ARG A 365 -4.33 -10.01 23.85
C ARG A 365 -4.34 -9.37 22.46
N LEU A 366 -3.15 -9.04 21.98
CA LEU A 366 -3.02 -8.53 20.62
C LEU A 366 -3.51 -9.56 19.59
N PRO A 367 -4.15 -9.13 18.48
CA PRO A 367 -4.85 -10.00 17.54
C PRO A 367 -4.03 -11.14 16.95
N LEU A 368 -2.70 -10.97 16.82
CA LEU A 368 -1.77 -11.99 16.29
C LEU A 368 -0.89 -12.60 17.37
N HIS A 369 -1.26 -12.49 18.65
CA HIS A 369 -0.50 -13.14 19.71
C HIS A 369 -0.39 -14.64 19.49
N GLY A 370 0.84 -15.15 19.49
CA GLY A 370 1.15 -16.56 19.26
C GLY A 370 1.37 -16.93 17.78
N VAL A 371 1.11 -16.02 16.85
CA VAL A 371 1.44 -16.21 15.43
C VAL A 371 2.94 -15.99 15.22
N LYS A 372 3.62 -16.97 14.62
CA LYS A 372 5.06 -16.92 14.29
C LYS A 372 5.25 -16.52 12.84
N VAL A 373 6.08 -15.51 12.60
CA VAL A 373 6.35 -14.97 11.27
C VAL A 373 7.85 -15.03 10.97
N VAL A 374 8.22 -15.62 9.84
CA VAL A 374 9.57 -15.49 9.26
C VAL A 374 9.53 -14.39 8.21
N ASP A 375 10.36 -13.40 8.40
CA ASP A 375 10.50 -12.22 7.54
C ASP A 375 11.78 -12.35 6.68
N LEU A 376 11.63 -12.73 5.41
CA LEU A 376 12.70 -12.73 4.41
C LEU A 376 12.75 -11.43 3.60
N THR A 377 11.96 -10.43 3.98
CA THR A 377 11.82 -9.21 3.17
C THR A 377 13.03 -8.27 3.31
N ALA A 378 13.19 -7.40 2.32
CA ALA A 378 14.20 -6.35 2.33
C ALA A 378 13.61 -5.04 1.83
N TRP A 379 14.33 -3.95 2.00
CA TRP A 379 13.94 -2.60 1.65
C TRP A 379 12.78 -2.10 2.52
N TRP A 380 11.64 -1.72 1.94
CA TRP A 380 10.59 -1.03 2.69
C TRP A 380 9.24 -1.76 2.70
N ALA A 381 8.67 -2.11 1.55
CA ALA A 381 7.30 -2.64 1.46
C ALA A 381 7.06 -3.90 2.32
N GLY A 382 7.92 -4.90 2.15
CA GLY A 382 7.85 -6.13 2.93
C GLY A 382 8.15 -5.91 4.42
N PRO A 383 9.24 -5.22 4.78
CA PRO A 383 9.49 -4.87 6.17
C PRO A 383 8.37 -4.06 6.82
N ALA A 384 7.69 -3.16 6.10
CA ALA A 384 6.52 -2.44 6.60
C ALA A 384 5.35 -3.39 6.90
N ALA A 385 5.09 -4.36 6.02
CA ALA A 385 4.06 -5.38 6.27
C ALA A 385 4.37 -6.19 7.54
N THR A 386 5.59 -6.73 7.65
CA THR A 386 5.97 -7.55 8.81
C THR A 386 6.10 -6.74 10.10
N ASN A 387 6.36 -5.41 10.00
CA ASN A 387 6.28 -4.49 11.13
C ASN A 387 4.85 -4.32 11.66
N ILE A 388 3.86 -4.21 10.75
CA ILE A 388 2.45 -4.16 11.16
C ILE A 388 2.03 -5.50 11.80
N LEU A 389 2.47 -6.65 11.26
CA LEU A 389 2.21 -7.95 11.89
C LEU A 389 2.80 -8.02 13.31
N ALA A 390 4.02 -7.51 13.51
CA ALA A 390 4.64 -7.41 14.84
C ALA A 390 3.86 -6.49 15.78
N ALA A 391 3.40 -5.33 15.29
CA ALA A 391 2.58 -4.40 16.06
C ALA A 391 1.22 -5.03 16.47
N LEU A 392 0.68 -5.93 15.65
CA LEU A 392 -0.52 -6.72 15.97
C LEU A 392 -0.24 -7.92 16.89
N GLY A 393 1.01 -8.10 17.34
CA GLY A 393 1.37 -9.09 18.35
C GLY A 393 2.02 -10.39 17.83
N ALA A 394 2.32 -10.47 16.54
CA ALA A 394 3.05 -11.61 15.99
C ALA A 394 4.52 -11.64 16.47
N ASP A 395 5.05 -12.85 16.66
CA ASP A 395 6.48 -13.09 16.90
C ASP A 395 7.23 -13.12 15.56
N VAL A 396 7.84 -12.01 15.19
CA VAL A 396 8.48 -11.83 13.88
C VAL A 396 9.99 -12.02 13.99
N VAL A 397 10.53 -12.94 13.19
CA VAL A 397 11.97 -13.17 13.04
C VAL A 397 12.41 -12.71 11.65
N LYS A 398 13.15 -11.60 11.60
CA LYS A 398 13.76 -11.09 10.35
C LYS A 398 15.06 -11.84 10.07
N VAL A 399 15.17 -12.41 8.88
CA VAL A 399 16.37 -13.11 8.40
C VAL A 399 17.15 -12.19 7.47
N GLU A 400 18.40 -11.95 7.79
CA GLU A 400 19.34 -11.16 6.98
C GLU A 400 20.61 -11.95 6.67
N SER A 401 21.38 -11.51 5.67
CA SER A 401 22.72 -12.00 5.40
C SER A 401 23.76 -10.93 5.72
N VAL A 402 24.85 -11.30 6.39
CA VAL A 402 25.97 -10.36 6.64
C VAL A 402 26.67 -9.91 5.35
N SER A 403 26.64 -10.73 4.30
CA SER A 403 27.21 -10.39 2.99
C SER A 403 26.30 -9.52 2.14
N ARG A 404 24.97 -9.54 2.43
CA ARG A 404 23.94 -8.72 1.76
C ARG A 404 22.91 -8.25 2.78
N PRO A 405 23.28 -7.31 3.67
CA PRO A 405 22.34 -6.77 4.66
C PRO A 405 21.23 -5.99 3.95
N ASP A 406 20.14 -5.78 4.67
CA ASP A 406 19.08 -4.89 4.18
C ASP A 406 19.65 -3.51 3.83
N GLN A 407 19.46 -3.06 2.59
CA GLN A 407 20.07 -1.83 2.10
C GLN A 407 19.53 -0.58 2.83
N MET A 408 18.41 -0.66 3.55
CA MET A 408 17.92 0.42 4.41
C MET A 408 18.83 0.68 5.62
N ARG A 409 19.68 -0.28 6.00
CA ARG A 409 20.75 -0.06 6.99
C ARG A 409 21.80 0.92 6.48
N LEU A 410 22.05 0.94 5.16
CA LEU A 410 23.06 1.80 4.55
C LEU A 410 22.60 3.26 4.43
N SER A 411 21.29 3.54 4.57
CA SER A 411 20.73 4.88 4.73
C SER A 411 20.95 5.41 6.17
N SER A 412 22.17 5.27 6.66
CA SER A 412 22.54 5.56 8.04
C SER A 412 22.83 7.04 8.28
N THR A 413 22.52 7.52 9.50
CA THR A 413 22.94 8.84 9.99
C THR A 413 24.40 8.90 10.43
N ARG A 414 25.04 7.75 10.54
CA ARG A 414 26.48 7.62 10.82
C ARG A 414 27.18 7.02 9.61
N HIS A 415 28.46 7.30 9.47
CA HIS A 415 29.28 6.82 8.35
C HIS A 415 30.60 6.22 8.86
N PRO A 416 31.22 5.33 8.06
CA PRO A 416 32.56 4.84 8.38
C PRO A 416 33.54 6.01 8.67
N PRO A 417 34.45 5.89 9.64
CA PRO A 417 34.82 4.69 10.39
C PRO A 417 34.05 4.47 11.70
N ALA A 418 32.89 5.10 11.91
CA ALA A 418 32.11 4.89 13.12
C ALA A 418 31.76 3.40 13.31
N GLU A 419 31.93 2.90 14.54
CA GLU A 419 31.56 1.51 14.88
C GLU A 419 30.06 1.30 14.70
N ALA A 420 29.68 0.17 14.13
CA ALA A 420 28.30 -0.24 13.87
C ALA A 420 27.45 0.84 13.19
N TRP A 421 28.05 1.63 12.27
CA TRP A 421 27.38 2.72 11.58
C TRP A 421 26.10 2.27 10.84
N TRP A 422 26.01 1.03 10.40
CA TRP A 422 24.85 0.43 9.73
C TRP A 422 23.64 0.20 10.66
N GLU A 423 23.81 0.30 11.97
CA GLU A 423 22.71 0.23 12.95
C GLU A 423 21.98 1.57 13.15
N TRP A 424 22.35 2.62 12.41
CA TRP A 424 21.80 3.97 12.56
C TRP A 424 20.94 4.40 11.38
N GLY A 425 20.37 3.43 10.64
CA GLY A 425 19.46 3.68 9.52
C GLY A 425 18.03 4.00 9.99
N PRO A 426 17.53 5.24 9.90
CA PRO A 426 16.20 5.58 10.44
C PRO A 426 15.06 4.83 9.75
N ILE A 427 15.11 4.60 8.43
CA ILE A 427 14.09 3.82 7.73
C ILE A 427 14.13 2.36 8.15
N PHE A 428 15.34 1.80 8.33
CA PHE A 428 15.46 0.43 8.81
C PHE A 428 14.77 0.27 10.17
N HIS A 429 15.01 1.18 11.11
CA HIS A 429 14.34 1.16 12.41
C HIS A 429 12.83 1.32 12.29
N ALA A 430 12.37 2.29 11.51
CA ALA A 430 10.92 2.53 11.35
C ALA A 430 10.16 1.32 10.79
N ALA A 431 10.79 0.52 9.93
CA ALA A 431 10.16 -0.64 9.29
C ALA A 431 10.44 -1.98 10.01
N ASN A 432 11.21 -1.99 11.10
CA ASN A 432 11.64 -3.23 11.76
C ASN A 432 11.46 -3.20 13.29
N LEU A 433 10.57 -2.36 13.81
CA LEU A 433 10.23 -2.32 15.23
C LEU A 433 9.66 -3.65 15.70
N SER A 434 9.98 -4.03 16.94
CA SER A 434 9.46 -5.23 17.61
C SER A 434 9.77 -6.56 16.91
N LYS A 435 10.74 -6.59 15.98
CA LYS A 435 11.21 -7.82 15.35
C LYS A 435 12.47 -8.35 16.04
N ARG A 436 12.62 -9.66 16.03
CA ARG A 436 13.89 -10.33 16.35
C ARG A 436 14.70 -10.50 15.07
N GLY A 437 16.02 -10.43 15.13
CA GLY A 437 16.91 -10.61 13.98
C GLY A 437 17.72 -11.90 14.08
N VAL A 438 17.94 -12.54 12.94
CA VAL A 438 18.90 -13.64 12.77
C VAL A 438 19.66 -13.47 11.47
N THR A 439 20.94 -13.79 11.47
CA THR A 439 21.76 -13.78 10.24
C THR A 439 21.99 -15.19 9.75
N LEU A 440 21.64 -15.44 8.47
CA LEU A 440 21.85 -16.71 7.78
C LEU A 440 22.46 -16.44 6.40
N ASP A 441 23.42 -17.25 6.01
CA ASP A 441 23.88 -17.29 4.62
C ASP A 441 23.12 -18.37 3.85
N LEU A 442 22.13 -17.94 3.07
CA LEU A 442 21.29 -18.86 2.29
C LEU A 442 22.01 -19.50 1.09
N ASN A 443 23.23 -19.06 0.75
CA ASN A 443 24.06 -19.74 -0.22
C ASN A 443 24.83 -20.92 0.40
N ALA A 444 24.94 -20.97 1.72
CA ALA A 444 25.52 -22.08 2.44
C ALA A 444 24.44 -23.13 2.77
N THR A 445 24.78 -24.40 2.56
CA THR A 445 23.87 -25.54 2.84
C THR A 445 23.32 -25.51 4.28
N ASP A 446 24.18 -25.21 5.24
CA ASP A 446 23.79 -25.16 6.67
C ASP A 446 22.87 -23.95 6.95
N GLY A 447 23.12 -22.81 6.30
CA GLY A 447 22.27 -21.62 6.43
C GLY A 447 20.86 -21.86 5.90
N LEU A 448 20.75 -22.50 4.73
CA LEU A 448 19.46 -22.87 4.15
C LEU A 448 18.76 -23.95 5.01
N ALA A 449 19.50 -24.91 5.56
CA ALA A 449 18.94 -25.93 6.45
C ALA A 449 18.38 -25.31 7.75
N LEU A 450 19.05 -24.29 8.31
CA LEU A 450 18.56 -23.55 9.46
C LEU A 450 17.28 -22.74 9.13
N LEU A 451 17.22 -22.13 7.96
CA LEU A 451 15.99 -21.45 7.50
C LEU A 451 14.83 -22.45 7.39
N HIS A 452 15.06 -23.62 6.81
CA HIS A 452 14.03 -24.65 6.73
C HIS A 452 13.51 -25.07 8.11
N ARG A 453 14.38 -25.19 9.12
CA ARG A 453 13.96 -25.47 10.50
C ARG A 453 13.11 -24.35 11.12
N LEU A 454 13.41 -23.08 10.81
CA LEU A 454 12.56 -21.97 11.23
C LEU A 454 11.18 -22.06 10.56
N ILE A 455 11.14 -22.37 9.26
CA ILE A 455 9.89 -22.48 8.49
C ILE A 455 9.02 -23.66 9.00
N ASP A 456 9.62 -24.76 9.46
CA ASP A 456 8.88 -25.93 9.98
C ASP A 456 7.95 -25.57 11.16
N GLU A 457 8.26 -24.48 11.91
CA GLU A 457 7.49 -24.01 13.07
C GLU A 457 6.77 -22.68 12.83
N THR A 458 6.75 -22.17 11.59
CA THR A 458 6.27 -20.84 11.23
C THR A 458 4.82 -20.88 10.75
N ASP A 459 4.01 -19.92 11.16
CA ASP A 459 2.66 -19.73 10.65
C ASP A 459 2.65 -18.96 9.33
N VAL A 460 3.48 -17.91 9.22
CA VAL A 460 3.52 -17.01 8.08
C VAL A 460 4.96 -16.78 7.62
N LEU A 461 5.24 -17.00 6.35
CA LEU A 461 6.48 -16.60 5.68
C LEU A 461 6.18 -15.41 4.76
N VAL A 462 6.91 -14.31 4.91
CA VAL A 462 6.77 -13.13 4.04
C VAL A 462 8.06 -12.90 3.25
N GLU A 463 7.94 -12.68 1.94
CA GLU A 463 9.06 -12.32 1.05
C GLU A 463 8.64 -11.27 0.02
N ASN A 464 9.58 -10.45 -0.46
CA ASN A 464 9.33 -9.42 -1.48
C ASN A 464 10.40 -9.36 -2.57
N PHE A 465 11.01 -10.49 -2.88
CA PHE A 465 11.98 -10.62 -3.96
C PHE A 465 11.30 -10.78 -5.32
N THR A 466 12.08 -10.63 -6.39
CA THR A 466 11.61 -11.08 -7.71
C THR A 466 11.41 -12.61 -7.68
N PRO A 467 10.39 -13.16 -8.36
CA PRO A 467 10.04 -14.57 -8.27
C PRO A 467 11.22 -15.53 -8.46
N ARG A 468 12.10 -15.22 -9.43
CA ARG A 468 13.29 -16.00 -9.73
C ARG A 468 14.24 -16.17 -8.54
N VAL A 469 14.31 -15.21 -7.61
CA VAL A 469 15.24 -15.30 -6.45
C VAL A 469 14.79 -16.41 -5.51
N ILE A 470 13.51 -16.46 -5.18
CA ILE A 470 12.93 -17.49 -4.30
C ILE A 470 13.00 -18.87 -4.98
N ASP A 471 12.71 -18.94 -6.28
CA ASP A 471 12.81 -20.16 -7.07
C ASP A 471 14.25 -20.73 -7.06
N ASN A 472 15.28 -19.87 -7.15
CA ASN A 472 16.70 -20.28 -7.10
C ASN A 472 17.12 -20.87 -5.75
N PHE A 473 16.48 -20.49 -4.64
CA PHE A 473 16.73 -21.07 -3.32
C PHE A 473 15.89 -22.32 -3.03
N GLY A 474 15.01 -22.72 -3.95
CA GLY A 474 14.07 -23.82 -3.72
C GLY A 474 13.03 -23.53 -2.61
N LEU A 475 12.72 -22.26 -2.40
CA LEU A 475 11.76 -21.78 -1.40
C LEU A 475 10.39 -21.51 -2.02
N ASP A 476 10.04 -22.19 -3.12
CA ASP A 476 8.71 -22.12 -3.71
C ASP A 476 7.65 -22.69 -2.74
N PHE A 477 6.40 -22.23 -2.90
CA PHE A 477 5.31 -22.60 -1.99
C PHE A 477 5.06 -24.11 -1.93
N ASP A 478 5.10 -24.81 -3.07
CA ASP A 478 4.84 -26.25 -3.10
C ASP A 478 5.90 -27.04 -2.34
N SER A 479 7.16 -26.62 -2.41
CA SER A 479 8.27 -27.21 -1.66
C SER A 479 8.12 -26.94 -0.16
N LEU A 480 7.78 -25.73 0.23
CA LEU A 480 7.61 -25.35 1.63
C LEU A 480 6.34 -25.95 2.25
N ARG A 481 5.23 -26.03 1.50
CA ARG A 481 3.98 -26.65 1.95
C ARG A 481 4.14 -28.15 2.26
N ARG A 482 5.02 -28.86 1.54
CA ARG A 482 5.33 -30.27 1.89
C ARG A 482 6.03 -30.42 3.24
N ARG A 483 6.77 -29.40 3.67
CA ARG A 483 7.43 -29.36 4.98
C ARG A 483 6.49 -28.89 6.08
N ASN A 484 5.79 -27.80 5.83
CA ASN A 484 4.81 -27.22 6.75
C ASN A 484 3.46 -27.05 6.04
N PRO A 485 2.57 -28.07 6.17
CA PRO A 485 1.28 -28.06 5.47
C PRO A 485 0.34 -26.93 5.87
N ARG A 486 0.61 -26.24 6.98
CA ARG A 486 -0.20 -25.11 7.46
C ARG A 486 0.42 -23.74 7.18
N LEU A 487 1.53 -23.68 6.47
CA LEU A 487 2.24 -22.43 6.17
C LEU A 487 1.38 -21.49 5.31
N VAL A 488 1.21 -20.27 5.74
CA VAL A 488 0.76 -19.17 4.88
C VAL A 488 2.00 -18.49 4.31
N MET A 489 2.21 -18.59 3.00
CA MET A 489 3.29 -17.90 2.31
C MET A 489 2.78 -16.64 1.63
N VAL A 490 3.30 -15.48 2.04
CA VAL A 490 2.94 -14.17 1.48
C VAL A 490 4.06 -13.69 0.57
N ARG A 491 3.80 -13.64 -0.71
CA ARG A 491 4.71 -13.13 -1.74
C ARG A 491 4.29 -11.74 -2.16
N MET A 492 5.23 -10.79 -2.07
CA MET A 492 5.01 -9.39 -2.41
C MET A 492 5.89 -8.94 -3.59
N PRO A 493 5.74 -9.53 -4.77
CA PRO A 493 6.51 -9.11 -5.94
C PRO A 493 6.07 -7.72 -6.41
N SER A 494 6.99 -6.95 -6.99
CA SER A 494 6.67 -5.63 -7.52
C SER A 494 5.60 -5.67 -8.61
N PHE A 495 5.72 -6.64 -9.54
CA PHE A 495 4.88 -6.75 -10.74
C PHE A 495 4.12 -8.08 -10.84
N GLY A 496 4.19 -8.95 -9.84
CA GLY A 496 3.46 -10.21 -9.81
C GLY A 496 4.30 -11.45 -10.08
N LEU A 497 3.69 -12.62 -9.88
CA LEU A 497 4.32 -13.92 -10.05
C LEU A 497 4.27 -14.40 -11.51
N ASP A 498 3.51 -13.75 -12.37
CA ASP A 498 3.33 -14.02 -13.79
C ASP A 498 3.36 -12.74 -14.64
N GLY A 499 3.16 -12.87 -15.95
CA GLY A 499 3.14 -11.75 -16.89
C GLY A 499 4.52 -11.27 -17.36
N PRO A 500 4.54 -10.38 -18.38
CA PRO A 500 5.79 -9.94 -19.04
C PRO A 500 6.79 -9.24 -18.12
N TRP A 501 6.34 -8.66 -17.01
CA TRP A 501 7.21 -7.91 -16.09
C TRP A 501 7.52 -8.68 -14.79
N ARG A 502 7.18 -9.97 -14.67
CA ARG A 502 7.35 -10.74 -13.43
C ARG A 502 8.76 -10.68 -12.82
N ASP A 503 9.78 -10.66 -13.66
CA ASP A 503 11.19 -10.65 -13.21
C ASP A 503 11.84 -9.25 -13.26
N ARG A 504 11.06 -8.20 -13.55
CA ARG A 504 11.56 -6.82 -13.47
C ARG A 504 11.64 -6.37 -12.02
N THR A 505 12.76 -5.74 -11.68
CA THR A 505 12.92 -5.13 -10.36
C THR A 505 12.09 -3.85 -10.29
N GLY A 506 11.29 -3.70 -9.23
CA GLY A 506 10.51 -2.50 -8.97
C GLY A 506 10.84 -1.90 -7.61
N PHE A 507 10.63 -0.59 -7.51
CA PHE A 507 10.62 0.20 -6.29
C PHE A 507 9.40 1.10 -6.29
N ALA A 508 9.11 1.78 -5.18
CA ALA A 508 7.98 2.70 -5.08
C ALA A 508 7.87 3.64 -6.28
N GLN A 509 9.00 4.19 -6.74
CA GLN A 509 9.05 5.14 -7.85
C GLN A 509 8.53 4.54 -9.17
N THR A 510 8.90 3.30 -9.47
CA THR A 510 8.41 2.61 -10.69
C THR A 510 6.93 2.29 -10.58
N MET A 511 6.44 1.97 -9.38
CA MET A 511 5.01 1.72 -9.13
C MET A 511 4.19 3.01 -9.20
N GLU A 512 4.68 4.11 -8.64
CA GLU A 512 4.08 5.44 -8.76
C GLU A 512 3.96 5.89 -10.22
N ALA A 513 4.95 5.55 -11.04
CA ALA A 513 4.98 5.89 -12.46
C ALA A 513 3.92 5.11 -13.26
N VAL A 514 3.90 3.76 -13.16
CA VAL A 514 2.98 2.94 -13.97
C VAL A 514 1.54 2.93 -13.45
N SER A 515 1.30 3.33 -12.19
CA SER A 515 -0.06 3.44 -11.64
C SER A 515 -0.76 4.76 -11.97
N GLY A 516 -0.05 5.73 -12.55
CA GLY A 516 -0.59 7.06 -12.84
C GLY A 516 -0.50 8.06 -11.68
N LEU A 517 -0.02 7.66 -10.51
CA LEU A 517 0.13 8.55 -9.34
C LEU A 517 1.15 9.66 -9.61
N ALA A 518 2.31 9.30 -10.19
CA ALA A 518 3.32 10.28 -10.58
C ALA A 518 2.79 11.24 -11.66
N TRP A 519 2.01 10.74 -12.63
CA TRP A 519 1.42 11.58 -13.68
C TRP A 519 0.55 12.70 -13.13
N ARG A 520 -0.20 12.43 -12.07
CA ARG A 520 -1.11 13.41 -11.42
C ARG A 520 -0.40 14.37 -10.47
N THR A 521 0.88 14.14 -10.17
CA THR A 521 1.68 14.94 -9.24
C THR A 521 2.66 15.82 -9.99
N GLY A 522 2.70 17.13 -9.68
CA GLY A 522 3.61 18.07 -10.33
C GLY A 522 2.95 19.39 -10.70
N TYR A 523 3.77 20.32 -11.18
CA TYR A 523 3.29 21.60 -11.73
C TYR A 523 2.64 21.41 -13.09
N GLU A 524 1.65 22.23 -13.38
CA GLU A 524 0.97 22.23 -14.68
C GLU A 524 1.95 22.54 -15.82
N GLY A 525 1.89 21.75 -16.90
CA GLY A 525 2.75 21.92 -18.07
C GLY A 525 4.20 21.44 -17.92
N GLU A 526 4.59 20.92 -16.74
CA GLU A 526 5.94 20.44 -16.49
C GLU A 526 6.03 18.91 -16.38
N LEU A 527 7.24 18.37 -16.20
CA LEU A 527 7.44 16.95 -15.96
C LEU A 527 6.69 16.46 -14.71
N PRO A 528 6.18 15.24 -14.73
CA PRO A 528 5.62 14.61 -13.55
C PRO A 528 6.63 14.54 -12.41
N THR A 529 6.10 14.57 -11.19
CA THR A 529 6.90 14.43 -9.97
C THR A 529 6.46 13.18 -9.21
N LEU A 530 7.41 12.47 -8.62
CA LEU A 530 7.13 11.30 -7.79
C LEU A 530 6.40 11.67 -6.49
N VAL A 531 5.56 10.78 -6.01
CA VAL A 531 4.92 10.89 -4.69
C VAL A 531 5.93 10.70 -3.56
N LEU A 532 7.06 10.09 -3.86
CA LEU A 532 8.21 9.84 -2.98
C LEU A 532 8.01 8.67 -2.00
N GLY A 533 7.59 7.53 -2.52
CA GLY A 533 7.69 6.25 -1.84
C GLY A 533 6.43 5.75 -1.15
N ALA A 534 5.30 6.43 -1.30
CA ALA A 534 4.04 6.03 -0.66
C ALA A 534 3.58 4.61 -1.05
N CYS A 535 3.93 4.13 -2.25
CA CYS A 535 3.49 2.81 -2.73
C CYS A 535 4.01 1.64 -1.88
N ASP A 536 5.19 1.73 -1.29
CA ASP A 536 5.75 0.64 -0.48
C ASP A 536 4.94 0.38 0.79
N PRO A 537 4.70 1.35 1.70
CA PRO A 537 3.87 1.10 2.89
C PRO A 537 2.41 0.82 2.55
N ILE A 538 1.87 1.36 1.45
CA ILE A 538 0.54 1.03 0.94
C ILE A 538 0.46 -0.46 0.59
N ALA A 539 1.44 -0.97 -0.15
CA ALA A 539 1.52 -2.39 -0.50
C ALA A 539 1.66 -3.26 0.76
N GLY A 540 2.47 -2.81 1.74
CA GLY A 540 2.59 -3.47 3.04
C GLY A 540 1.26 -3.61 3.77
N ALA A 541 0.47 -2.54 3.84
CA ALA A 541 -0.84 -2.56 4.50
C ALA A 541 -1.83 -3.50 3.80
N HIS A 542 -1.88 -3.52 2.45
CA HIS A 542 -2.71 -4.47 1.70
C HIS A 542 -2.26 -5.92 1.90
N ALA A 543 -0.94 -6.17 1.95
CA ALA A 543 -0.41 -7.50 2.22
C ALA A 543 -0.80 -8.01 3.61
N VAL A 544 -0.81 -7.14 4.63
CA VAL A 544 -1.30 -7.50 5.97
C VAL A 544 -2.78 -7.85 5.94
N PHE A 545 -3.61 -7.04 5.26
CA PHE A 545 -5.03 -7.36 5.10
C PHE A 545 -5.23 -8.75 4.47
N ALA A 546 -4.53 -9.04 3.37
CA ALA A 546 -4.57 -10.35 2.71
C ALA A 546 -4.02 -11.48 3.60
N THR A 547 -3.00 -11.21 4.43
CA THR A 547 -2.45 -12.18 5.40
C THR A 547 -3.48 -12.54 6.46
N LEU A 548 -4.20 -11.56 7.01
CA LEU A 548 -5.28 -11.80 7.97
C LEU A 548 -6.38 -12.67 7.37
N LEU A 549 -6.80 -12.40 6.13
CA LEU A 549 -7.75 -13.25 5.40
C LEU A 549 -7.23 -14.69 5.23
N ALA A 550 -5.96 -14.83 4.83
CA ALA A 550 -5.36 -16.14 4.64
C ALA A 550 -5.25 -16.94 5.95
N LEU A 551 -4.95 -16.27 7.07
CA LEU A 551 -4.96 -16.91 8.38
C LEU A 551 -6.36 -17.41 8.77
N ASP A 552 -7.42 -16.61 8.52
CA ASP A 552 -8.80 -17.04 8.75
C ASP A 552 -9.20 -18.23 7.88
N ALA A 553 -8.85 -18.19 6.60
CA ALA A 553 -9.12 -19.27 5.68
C ALA A 553 -8.34 -20.54 6.07
N ARG A 554 -7.06 -20.43 6.42
CA ARG A 554 -6.23 -21.53 6.92
C ARG A 554 -6.84 -22.21 8.16
N ASP A 555 -7.27 -21.40 9.13
CA ASP A 555 -7.79 -21.92 10.38
C ASP A 555 -9.11 -22.69 10.20
N ARG A 556 -9.91 -22.31 9.20
CA ARG A 556 -11.12 -23.07 8.82
C ARG A 556 -10.82 -24.31 7.98
N ARG A 557 -9.86 -24.23 7.04
CA ARG A 557 -9.55 -25.31 6.09
C ARG A 557 -8.61 -26.36 6.67
N GLY A 558 -7.73 -25.95 7.59
CA GLY A 558 -6.64 -26.77 8.10
C GLY A 558 -5.37 -26.73 7.24
N ASP A 559 -5.40 -26.14 6.04
CA ASP A 559 -4.33 -26.13 5.05
C ASP A 559 -3.70 -24.75 4.90
N GLY A 560 -2.37 -24.74 4.66
CA GLY A 560 -1.62 -23.53 4.31
C GLY A 560 -2.01 -22.97 2.94
N LEU A 561 -1.71 -21.69 2.72
CA LEU A 561 -2.14 -20.94 1.56
C LEU A 561 -1.01 -20.07 0.98
N LEU A 562 -0.97 -19.93 -0.34
CA LEU A 562 -0.17 -18.92 -1.01
C LEU A 562 -0.98 -17.64 -1.17
N VAL A 563 -0.41 -16.54 -0.70
CA VAL A 563 -0.91 -15.18 -0.93
C VAL A 563 0.03 -14.48 -1.90
N GLU A 564 -0.47 -14.07 -3.04
CA GLU A 564 0.19 -13.13 -3.93
C GLU A 564 -0.38 -11.72 -3.65
N SER A 565 0.42 -10.83 -3.07
CA SER A 565 0.07 -9.42 -2.84
C SER A 565 0.96 -8.54 -3.68
N VAL A 566 0.50 -8.18 -4.88
CA VAL A 566 1.32 -7.48 -5.88
C VAL A 566 1.40 -6.00 -5.55
N MET A 567 2.62 -5.49 -5.40
CA MET A 567 2.85 -4.12 -4.93
C MET A 567 2.25 -3.08 -5.89
N VAL A 568 2.44 -3.22 -7.20
CA VAL A 568 1.86 -2.29 -8.18
C VAL A 568 0.34 -2.35 -8.23
N GLU A 569 -0.28 -3.50 -7.97
CA GLU A 569 -1.74 -3.60 -7.95
C GLU A 569 -2.34 -2.89 -6.74
N SER A 570 -1.62 -2.85 -5.61
CA SER A 570 -1.98 -2.00 -4.46
C SER A 570 -1.94 -0.51 -4.83
N ALA A 571 -0.90 -0.09 -5.56
CA ALA A 571 -0.81 1.29 -6.06
C ALA A 571 -1.94 1.64 -7.04
N LEU A 572 -2.34 0.72 -7.92
CA LEU A 572 -3.46 0.91 -8.85
C LEU A 572 -4.81 1.07 -8.12
N ASN A 573 -5.01 0.35 -7.02
CA ASN A 573 -6.22 0.48 -6.22
C ASN A 573 -6.34 1.88 -5.57
N VAL A 574 -5.25 2.46 -5.07
CA VAL A 574 -5.27 3.81 -4.51
C VAL A 574 -5.19 4.92 -5.59
N ALA A 575 -4.85 4.56 -6.83
CA ALA A 575 -4.92 5.44 -7.99
C ALA A 575 -6.27 5.38 -8.72
N ALA A 576 -7.18 4.53 -8.27
CA ALA A 576 -8.39 4.13 -9.01
C ALA A 576 -9.29 5.30 -9.42
N GLU A 577 -9.41 6.36 -8.59
CA GLU A 577 -10.24 7.53 -8.91
C GLU A 577 -10.05 8.05 -10.34
N GLY A 578 -8.81 8.38 -10.69
CA GLY A 578 -8.53 8.93 -12.03
C GLY A 578 -8.73 7.92 -13.16
N ILE A 579 -8.56 6.63 -12.87
CA ILE A 579 -8.68 5.54 -13.84
C ILE A 579 -10.17 5.25 -14.14
N VAL A 580 -11.00 5.11 -13.08
CA VAL A 580 -12.42 4.77 -13.25
C VAL A 580 -13.22 5.94 -13.82
N GLU A 581 -12.92 7.18 -13.39
CA GLU A 581 -13.56 8.39 -13.93
C GLU A 581 -13.22 8.56 -15.42
N TYR A 582 -11.95 8.39 -15.81
CA TYR A 582 -11.57 8.40 -17.23
C TYR A 582 -12.28 7.29 -18.01
N GLY A 583 -12.28 6.06 -17.50
CA GLY A 583 -12.97 4.94 -18.13
C GLY A 583 -14.47 5.18 -18.33
N ALA A 584 -15.10 5.96 -17.46
CA ALA A 584 -16.50 6.36 -17.55
C ALA A 584 -16.76 7.61 -18.43
N GLY A 585 -15.74 8.15 -19.09
CA GLY A 585 -15.85 9.24 -20.05
C GLY A 585 -15.44 10.63 -19.54
N ALA A 586 -14.90 10.75 -18.33
CA ALA A 586 -14.26 11.99 -17.90
C ALA A 586 -12.95 12.26 -18.68
N PRO A 587 -12.50 13.50 -18.80
CA PRO A 587 -11.17 13.80 -19.32
C PRO A 587 -10.08 13.09 -18.49
N ALA A 588 -9.00 12.67 -19.16
CA ALA A 588 -7.85 12.11 -18.45
C ALA A 588 -7.28 13.14 -17.46
N PRO A 589 -7.14 12.79 -16.19
CA PRO A 589 -6.65 13.73 -15.19
C PRO A 589 -5.20 14.11 -15.46
N GLY A 590 -4.92 15.41 -15.45
CA GLY A 590 -3.58 15.98 -15.58
C GLY A 590 -3.00 16.43 -14.26
N ARG A 591 -1.83 17.08 -14.33
CA ARG A 591 -1.21 17.79 -13.21
C ARG A 591 -1.81 19.19 -13.08
N THR A 592 -2.22 19.55 -11.89
CA THR A 592 -2.83 20.86 -11.59
C THR A 592 -2.07 21.63 -10.49
N GLY A 593 -0.88 21.13 -10.11
CA GLY A 593 -0.18 21.64 -8.93
C GLY A 593 -1.01 21.37 -7.67
N ASN A 594 -1.24 22.39 -6.87
CA ASN A 594 -2.07 22.31 -5.66
C ASN A 594 -3.55 22.68 -5.92
N ARG A 595 -3.97 22.85 -7.16
CA ARG A 595 -5.36 23.18 -7.49
C ARG A 595 -6.22 21.93 -7.50
N GLY A 596 -7.31 21.96 -6.79
CA GLY A 596 -8.32 20.90 -6.78
C GLY A 596 -9.63 21.38 -7.40
N PRO A 597 -10.43 20.51 -8.03
CA PRO A 597 -11.70 20.91 -8.66
C PRO A 597 -12.74 21.41 -7.65
N ASP A 598 -12.65 20.97 -6.40
CA ASP A 598 -13.67 21.16 -5.37
C ASP A 598 -13.25 22.19 -4.29
N ALA A 599 -12.16 22.95 -4.51
CA ALA A 599 -11.63 23.88 -3.53
C ALA A 599 -11.61 25.33 -4.03
N ALA A 600 -12.13 26.26 -3.23
CA ALA A 600 -12.01 27.69 -3.41
C ALA A 600 -11.92 28.39 -2.04
N PRO A 601 -10.90 29.21 -1.76
CA PRO A 601 -9.73 29.47 -2.62
C PRO A 601 -8.81 28.27 -2.79
N GLN A 602 -7.97 28.32 -3.83
CA GLN A 602 -7.06 27.24 -4.18
C GLN A 602 -5.74 27.32 -3.42
N GLY A 603 -5.19 26.14 -3.02
CA GLY A 603 -3.86 26.07 -2.42
C GLY A 603 -3.73 26.63 -1.00
N VAL A 604 -4.83 26.66 -0.25
CA VAL A 604 -4.89 27.18 1.13
C VAL A 604 -5.04 26.05 2.13
#